data_96efa74d93bb5ba1ebfd27547a54af90
#
_entry.id   96efa74d93bb5ba1ebfd27547a54af90
#
_cell.length_a   1.000
_cell.length_b   1.000
_cell.length_c   1.000
_cell.angle_alpha   90.00
_cell.angle_beta   90.00
_cell.angle_gamma   90.00
#
_symmetry.space_group_name_H-M   'P 1'
#
loop_
_entity.id
_entity.type
_entity.pdbx_description
1 polymer ?
#
loop_
_entity_poly.entity_id
_entity_poly.type
_entity_poly.pdbx_seq_one_letter_code
_entity_poly.pdbx_strand_id
1 'polypeptide(L)'
;MNGWRTAFPPTWRARITGVARRWTALSLRERIVWGGSLTVLSSLLLLASCTTAPPRDIDDACAIFEQHEDWFADADAASQRWGVPLPMLLAIIHQESAFQADARPPRTWYLGFIPGPRPSSAHGYSQALDGSWDDYIAATGNHGAERDQFDDAVDFIGWYVSETARRNGVAKHDVYHQYLAYHEGQGGFAKRSYRNKPWLMERARQVSRQAARYRAQLGRCEPPLAARRLI
;
A
#
# COMPACT_ATOMS: atom_id res chain seq x y z
N MET A 1 -55.45 -19.10 18.55
CA MET A 1 -56.54 -18.64 17.66
C MET A 1 -56.18 -17.26 17.21
N ASN A 2 -56.34 -16.93 15.90
CA ASN A 2 -56.11 -15.69 15.16
C ASN A 2 -54.63 -15.39 14.90
N GLY A 3 -54.04 -15.60 13.82
CA GLY A 3 -54.29 -15.47 12.42
C GLY A 3 -53.85 -14.08 11.89
N TRP A 4 -52.47 -13.81 11.74
CA TRP A 4 -52.00 -12.59 11.05
C TRP A 4 -51.55 -13.01 9.62
N ARG A 5 -52.50 -12.88 8.67
CA ARG A 5 -52.19 -12.86 7.23
C ARG A 5 -51.94 -11.38 6.88
N THR A 6 -50.68 -10.94 6.83
CA THR A 6 -50.36 -9.66 6.18
C THR A 6 -50.35 -9.83 4.69
N ALA A 7 -51.46 -9.38 4.06
CA ALA A 7 -51.60 -9.30 2.61
C ALA A 7 -50.72 -8.18 2.07
N PHE A 8 -49.75 -8.50 1.22
CA PHE A 8 -48.99 -7.51 0.43
C PHE A 8 -49.95 -6.77 -0.52
N PRO A 9 -49.81 -5.43 -0.67
CA PRO A 9 -50.70 -4.65 -1.53
C PRO A 9 -50.53 -5.05 -3.00
N PRO A 10 -51.62 -5.08 -3.79
CA PRO A 10 -51.63 -5.60 -5.16
C PRO A 10 -50.79 -4.82 -6.18
N THR A 11 -50.27 -3.67 -5.79
CA THR A 11 -49.46 -2.80 -6.67
C THR A 11 -48.05 -3.35 -6.99
N TRP A 12 -47.50 -4.26 -6.18
CA TRP A 12 -46.19 -4.89 -6.43
C TRP A 12 -46.23 -5.93 -7.55
N ARG A 13 -47.33 -6.69 -7.64
CA ARG A 13 -47.50 -7.72 -8.71
C ARG A 13 -47.60 -7.11 -10.11
N ALA A 14 -48.20 -5.92 -10.22
CA ALA A 14 -48.32 -5.22 -11.49
C ALA A 14 -46.98 -4.66 -12.00
N ARG A 15 -46.06 -4.28 -11.10
CA ARG A 15 -44.72 -3.81 -11.53
C ARG A 15 -43.81 -4.92 -12.01
N ILE A 16 -43.82 -6.07 -11.36
CA ILE A 16 -42.97 -7.22 -11.73
C ILE A 16 -43.43 -7.82 -13.10
N THR A 17 -44.76 -7.89 -13.32
CA THR A 17 -45.30 -8.39 -14.62
C THR A 17 -45.03 -7.43 -15.76
N GLY A 18 -44.95 -6.10 -15.50
CA GLY A 18 -44.64 -5.10 -16.52
C GLY A 18 -43.16 -5.19 -17.01
N VAL A 19 -42.23 -5.44 -16.12
CA VAL A 19 -40.82 -5.64 -16.46
C VAL A 19 -40.64 -6.96 -17.24
N ALA A 20 -41.23 -8.05 -16.77
CA ALA A 20 -41.15 -9.34 -17.45
C ALA A 20 -41.74 -9.29 -18.87
N ARG A 21 -42.86 -8.56 -19.07
CA ARG A 21 -43.47 -8.39 -20.41
C ARG A 21 -42.61 -7.57 -21.37
N ARG A 22 -41.81 -6.58 -20.87
CA ARG A 22 -40.90 -5.83 -21.72
C ARG A 22 -39.73 -6.67 -22.20
N TRP A 23 -39.23 -7.59 -21.38
CA TRP A 23 -38.14 -8.52 -21.77
C TRP A 23 -38.57 -9.52 -22.86
N THR A 24 -39.83 -9.95 -22.88
CA THR A 24 -40.34 -10.87 -23.90
C THR A 24 -40.63 -10.20 -25.23
N ALA A 25 -40.76 -8.87 -25.27
CA ALA A 25 -41.03 -8.09 -26.47
C ALA A 25 -39.77 -7.66 -27.25
N LEU A 26 -38.56 -7.79 -26.61
CA LEU A 26 -37.30 -7.43 -27.25
C LEU A 26 -36.89 -8.48 -28.29
N SER A 27 -36.44 -8.01 -29.45
CA SER A 27 -35.87 -8.89 -30.49
C SER A 27 -34.62 -9.62 -29.96
N LEU A 28 -34.27 -10.75 -30.58
CA LEU A 28 -33.09 -11.53 -30.19
C LEU A 28 -31.81 -10.68 -30.20
N ARG A 29 -31.68 -9.74 -31.15
CA ARG A 29 -30.57 -8.79 -31.24
C ARG A 29 -30.50 -7.82 -30.04
N GLU A 30 -31.64 -7.28 -29.65
CA GLU A 30 -31.69 -6.36 -28.49
C GLU A 30 -31.40 -7.09 -27.19
N ARG A 31 -31.81 -8.35 -27.03
CA ARG A 31 -31.47 -9.17 -25.85
C ARG A 31 -29.99 -9.46 -25.76
N ILE A 32 -29.31 -9.70 -26.89
CA ILE A 32 -27.87 -9.93 -26.94
C ILE A 32 -27.11 -8.64 -26.59
N VAL A 33 -27.54 -7.49 -27.13
CA VAL A 33 -26.87 -6.18 -26.84
C VAL A 33 -27.03 -5.78 -25.38
N TRP A 34 -28.25 -5.87 -24.83
CA TRP A 34 -28.50 -5.52 -23.44
C TRP A 34 -27.87 -6.52 -22.44
N GLY A 35 -27.94 -7.82 -22.75
CA GLY A 35 -27.29 -8.85 -21.93
C GLY A 35 -25.78 -8.75 -21.96
N GLY A 36 -25.19 -8.49 -23.13
CA GLY A 36 -23.75 -8.25 -23.28
C GLY A 36 -23.26 -7.00 -22.54
N SER A 37 -24.03 -5.89 -22.59
CA SER A 37 -23.68 -4.65 -21.88
C SER A 37 -23.73 -4.81 -20.36
N LEU A 38 -24.70 -5.55 -19.82
CA LEU A 38 -24.80 -5.81 -18.38
C LEU A 38 -23.67 -6.70 -17.86
N THR A 39 -23.27 -7.72 -18.64
CA THR A 39 -22.15 -8.60 -18.26
C THR A 39 -20.80 -7.87 -18.33
N VAL A 40 -20.57 -7.04 -19.32
CA VAL A 40 -19.36 -6.23 -19.44
C VAL A 40 -19.27 -5.19 -18.29
N LEU A 41 -20.38 -4.53 -17.96
CA LEU A 41 -20.44 -3.56 -16.86
C LEU A 41 -20.21 -4.25 -15.51
N SER A 42 -20.78 -5.44 -15.29
CA SER A 42 -20.56 -6.25 -14.08
C SER A 42 -19.10 -6.72 -13.97
N SER A 43 -18.49 -7.14 -15.07
CA SER A 43 -17.07 -7.54 -15.09
C SER A 43 -16.11 -6.37 -14.84
N LEU A 44 -16.43 -5.19 -15.38
CA LEU A 44 -15.65 -3.95 -15.12
C LEU A 44 -15.73 -3.50 -13.66
N LEU A 45 -16.87 -3.67 -13.00
CA LEU A 45 -17.05 -3.37 -11.58
C LEU A 45 -16.27 -4.33 -10.66
N LEU A 46 -16.09 -5.59 -11.07
CA LEU A 46 -15.33 -6.58 -10.33
C LEU A 46 -13.80 -6.38 -10.44
N LEU A 47 -13.32 -5.74 -11.51
CA LEU A 47 -11.89 -5.44 -11.71
C LEU A 47 -11.40 -4.18 -10.96
N ALA A 48 -12.32 -3.36 -10.45
CA ALA A 48 -11.97 -2.11 -9.74
C ALA A 48 -11.60 -2.30 -8.25
N SER A 49 -11.45 -3.53 -7.74
CA SER A 49 -11.50 -3.82 -6.31
C SER A 49 -10.23 -4.46 -5.72
N CYS A 50 -9.09 -4.40 -6.36
CA CYS A 50 -7.88 -5.12 -5.89
C CYS A 50 -6.76 -4.23 -5.31
N THR A 51 -7.03 -3.00 -4.93
CA THR A 51 -6.04 -2.21 -4.17
C THR A 51 -6.31 -2.34 -2.68
N THR A 52 -5.30 -2.78 -1.92
CA THR A 52 -5.36 -2.81 -0.46
C THR A 52 -5.55 -1.39 0.07
N ALA A 53 -6.63 -1.16 0.81
CA ALA A 53 -6.90 0.17 1.39
C ALA A 53 -5.85 0.49 2.47
N PRO A 54 -5.38 1.73 2.58
CA PRO A 54 -4.47 2.12 3.64
C PRO A 54 -5.14 1.96 5.02
N PRO A 55 -4.35 1.71 6.09
CA PRO A 55 -4.86 1.66 7.45
C PRO A 55 -5.59 2.95 7.84
N ARG A 56 -6.63 2.83 8.67
CA ARG A 56 -7.42 4.00 9.13
C ARG A 56 -6.63 4.89 10.07
N ASP A 57 -5.78 4.29 10.89
CA ASP A 57 -4.87 4.98 11.80
C ASP A 57 -3.43 4.53 11.51
N ILE A 58 -2.76 5.33 10.69
CA ILE A 58 -1.37 5.08 10.29
C ILE A 58 -0.35 5.51 11.38
N ASP A 59 -0.78 6.18 12.42
CA ASP A 59 0.08 6.60 13.54
C ASP A 59 0.13 5.56 14.66
N ASP A 60 -0.73 4.53 14.65
CA ASP A 60 -0.74 3.44 15.62
C ASP A 60 -0.34 2.09 14.97
N ALA A 61 0.87 1.60 15.32
CA ALA A 61 1.39 0.33 14.80
C ALA A 61 0.50 -0.88 15.15
N CYS A 62 -0.14 -0.87 16.32
CA CYS A 62 -1.06 -1.93 16.72
C CYS A 62 -2.31 -1.93 15.84
N ALA A 63 -2.90 -0.76 15.60
CA ALA A 63 -4.08 -0.60 14.74
C ALA A 63 -3.78 -0.98 13.27
N ILE A 64 -2.57 -0.68 12.77
CA ILE A 64 -2.12 -1.10 11.44
C ILE A 64 -2.18 -2.62 11.32
N PHE A 65 -1.57 -3.34 12.25
CA PHE A 65 -1.49 -4.80 12.23
C PHE A 65 -2.79 -5.50 12.63
N GLU A 66 -3.67 -4.85 13.39
CA GLU A 66 -5.03 -5.36 13.63
C GLU A 66 -5.91 -5.30 12.38
N GLN A 67 -5.74 -4.27 11.57
CA GLN A 67 -6.50 -4.10 10.33
C GLN A 67 -5.93 -4.97 9.18
N HIS A 68 -4.62 -5.18 9.14
CA HIS A 68 -3.89 -5.96 8.14
C HIS A 68 -3.06 -7.04 8.83
N GLU A 69 -3.70 -8.16 9.16
CA GLU A 69 -3.13 -9.21 10.02
C GLU A 69 -1.84 -9.83 9.46
N ASP A 70 -1.73 -9.98 8.14
CA ASP A 70 -0.55 -10.54 7.48
C ASP A 70 0.67 -9.61 7.54
N TRP A 71 0.47 -8.30 7.62
CA TRP A 71 1.55 -7.32 7.57
C TRP A 71 2.54 -7.40 8.73
N PHE A 72 2.08 -7.88 9.90
CA PHE A 72 3.02 -8.10 11.01
C PHE A 72 4.01 -9.22 10.67
N ALA A 73 3.53 -10.32 10.10
CA ALA A 73 4.39 -11.44 9.72
C ALA A 73 5.39 -11.04 8.63
N ASP A 74 4.96 -10.26 7.64
CA ASP A 74 5.79 -9.77 6.54
C ASP A 74 6.87 -8.81 7.05
N ALA A 75 6.49 -7.83 7.87
CA ALA A 75 7.43 -6.86 8.45
C ALA A 75 8.43 -7.52 9.42
N ASP A 76 7.98 -8.51 10.20
CA ASP A 76 8.84 -9.28 11.10
C ASP A 76 9.83 -10.16 10.30
N ALA A 77 9.36 -10.82 9.24
CA ALA A 77 10.23 -11.60 8.35
C ALA A 77 11.31 -10.73 7.70
N ALA A 78 10.95 -9.56 7.16
CA ALA A 78 11.90 -8.61 6.60
C ALA A 78 12.88 -8.06 7.66
N SER A 79 12.38 -7.75 8.86
CA SER A 79 13.18 -7.31 10.00
C SER A 79 14.24 -8.35 10.37
N GLN A 80 13.85 -9.63 10.48
CA GLN A 80 14.76 -10.73 10.80
C GLN A 80 15.76 -10.98 9.68
N ARG A 81 15.30 -11.04 8.42
CA ARG A 81 16.13 -11.29 7.24
C ARG A 81 17.26 -10.28 7.12
N TRP A 82 16.96 -9.01 7.29
CA TRP A 82 17.90 -7.92 7.05
C TRP A 82 18.57 -7.37 8.32
N GLY A 83 18.11 -7.79 9.51
CA GLY A 83 18.57 -7.28 10.80
C GLY A 83 18.26 -5.79 10.97
N VAL A 84 17.10 -5.35 10.48
CA VAL A 84 16.62 -3.96 10.52
C VAL A 84 15.44 -3.88 11.49
N PRO A 85 15.40 -2.90 12.42
CA PRO A 85 14.27 -2.81 13.35
C PRO A 85 12.92 -2.64 12.62
N LEU A 86 11.93 -3.49 12.91
CA LEU A 86 10.58 -3.43 12.35
C LEU A 86 9.95 -2.02 12.44
N PRO A 87 10.06 -1.28 13.59
CA PRO A 87 9.53 0.09 13.67
C PRO A 87 10.13 1.06 12.64
N MET A 88 11.37 0.83 12.18
CA MET A 88 11.99 1.63 11.13
C MET A 88 11.36 1.34 9.77
N LEU A 89 11.11 0.07 9.44
CA LEU A 89 10.46 -0.33 8.19
C LEU A 89 9.11 0.36 8.05
N LEU A 90 8.28 0.28 9.09
CA LEU A 90 6.98 0.97 9.12
C LEU A 90 7.10 2.49 9.02
N ALA A 91 8.07 3.10 9.71
CA ALA A 91 8.23 4.56 9.72
C ALA A 91 8.67 5.09 8.35
N ILE A 92 9.43 4.31 7.58
CA ILE A 92 9.78 4.66 6.20
C ILE A 92 8.53 4.57 5.32
N ILE A 93 7.75 3.48 5.37
CA ILE A 93 6.49 3.36 4.61
C ILE A 93 5.50 4.48 4.96
N HIS A 94 5.35 4.77 6.25
CA HIS A 94 4.51 5.89 6.71
C HIS A 94 4.90 7.18 6.02
N GLN A 95 6.20 7.47 5.94
CA GLN A 95 6.71 8.71 5.36
C GLN A 95 6.60 8.73 3.83
N GLU A 96 6.84 7.60 3.15
CA GLU A 96 6.93 7.53 1.70
C GLU A 96 5.55 7.51 1.03
N SER A 97 4.62 6.72 1.57
CA SER A 97 3.34 6.46 0.94
C SER A 97 2.11 6.65 1.84
N ALA A 98 2.30 6.87 3.15
CA ALA A 98 1.21 6.77 4.12
C ALA A 98 0.45 5.43 4.00
N PHE A 99 1.17 4.35 3.75
CA PHE A 99 0.63 3.00 3.53
C PHE A 99 -0.31 2.87 2.32
N GLN A 100 -0.17 3.72 1.30
CA GLN A 100 -0.91 3.61 0.06
C GLN A 100 -0.17 2.72 -0.93
N ALA A 101 -0.81 1.62 -1.34
CA ALA A 101 -0.23 0.63 -2.25
C ALA A 101 0.12 1.20 -3.62
N ASP A 102 -0.74 2.06 -4.15
CA ASP A 102 -0.61 2.64 -5.48
C ASP A 102 -0.03 4.07 -5.49
N ALA A 103 0.59 4.49 -4.38
CA ALA A 103 1.16 5.82 -4.24
C ALA A 103 2.14 6.14 -5.38
N ARG A 104 1.96 7.29 -6.00
CA ARG A 104 2.82 7.79 -7.08
C ARG A 104 2.93 9.31 -7.00
N PRO A 105 4.07 9.90 -7.39
CA PRO A 105 4.19 11.35 -7.52
C PRO A 105 3.09 11.92 -8.43
N PRO A 106 2.53 13.10 -8.11
CA PRO A 106 1.51 13.72 -8.94
C PRO A 106 2.07 14.01 -10.34
N ARG A 107 1.22 13.91 -11.36
CA ARG A 107 1.61 14.28 -12.75
C ARG A 107 1.76 15.78 -12.84
N THR A 108 2.67 16.21 -13.71
CA THR A 108 2.66 17.59 -14.23
C THR A 108 1.43 17.76 -15.14
N TRP A 109 0.91 18.98 -15.22
CA TRP A 109 -0.25 19.29 -16.08
C TRP A 109 0.13 20.42 -17.01
N TYR A 110 -0.01 20.19 -18.31
CA TYR A 110 0.12 21.25 -19.32
C TYR A 110 -1.23 21.92 -19.54
N LEU A 111 -1.24 23.24 -19.58
CA LEU A 111 -2.46 24.05 -19.74
C LEU A 111 -3.57 23.73 -18.69
N GLY A 112 -3.22 23.10 -17.57
CA GLY A 112 -4.14 22.76 -16.52
C GLY A 112 -5.02 21.52 -16.74
N PHE A 113 -5.03 20.92 -17.95
CA PHE A 113 -5.88 19.79 -18.29
C PHE A 113 -5.20 18.65 -19.08
N ILE A 114 -4.02 18.87 -19.64
CA ILE A 114 -3.28 17.83 -20.37
C ILE A 114 -2.31 17.14 -19.39
N PRO A 115 -2.45 15.82 -19.10
CA PRO A 115 -1.55 15.13 -18.21
C PRO A 115 -0.15 15.00 -18.82
N GLY A 116 0.84 15.55 -18.14
CA GLY A 116 2.25 15.40 -18.45
C GLY A 116 2.91 14.21 -17.77
N PRO A 117 4.23 14.05 -17.90
CA PRO A 117 4.98 12.98 -17.24
C PRO A 117 4.97 13.16 -15.72
N ARG A 118 5.25 12.09 -15.00
CA ARG A 118 5.55 12.16 -13.56
C ARG A 118 6.99 12.63 -13.36
N PRO A 119 7.28 13.35 -12.26
CA PRO A 119 8.63 13.87 -12.01
C PRO A 119 9.64 12.76 -11.64
N SER A 120 9.18 11.59 -11.22
CA SER A 120 10.01 10.42 -10.94
C SER A 120 9.24 9.12 -11.17
N SER A 121 9.95 8.00 -11.17
CA SER A 121 9.40 6.65 -11.26
C SER A 121 9.00 6.04 -9.89
N ALA A 122 9.04 6.83 -8.81
CA ALA A 122 8.65 6.37 -7.48
C ALA A 122 7.24 5.76 -7.48
N HIS A 123 7.08 4.59 -6.86
CA HIS A 123 5.83 3.86 -6.84
C HIS A 123 5.69 2.99 -5.60
N GLY A 124 4.43 2.80 -5.18
CA GLY A 124 4.03 1.84 -4.17
C GLY A 124 4.36 2.26 -2.74
N TYR A 125 4.32 1.30 -1.84
CA TYR A 125 4.54 1.52 -0.41
C TYR A 125 5.90 2.15 -0.08
N SER A 126 6.95 1.66 -0.73
CA SER A 126 8.33 2.08 -0.49
C SER A 126 8.77 3.31 -1.29
N GLN A 127 7.99 3.77 -2.27
CA GLN A 127 8.35 4.82 -3.23
C GLN A 127 9.71 4.57 -3.91
N ALA A 128 10.06 3.28 -4.09
CA ALA A 128 11.28 2.90 -4.79
C ALA A 128 11.29 3.42 -6.23
N LEU A 129 12.45 3.93 -6.66
CA LEU A 129 12.69 4.27 -8.06
C LEU A 129 12.99 3.00 -8.88
N ASP A 130 12.72 3.03 -10.20
CA ASP A 130 12.95 1.87 -11.08
C ASP A 130 14.36 1.29 -10.92
N GLY A 131 15.42 2.09 -11.03
CA GLY A 131 16.78 1.59 -10.90
C GLY A 131 17.11 0.99 -9.53
N SER A 132 16.55 1.54 -8.43
CA SER A 132 16.76 0.96 -7.09
C SER A 132 16.00 -0.35 -6.92
N TRP A 133 14.84 -0.48 -7.55
CA TRP A 133 14.05 -1.70 -7.55
C TRP A 133 14.71 -2.80 -8.37
N ASP A 134 15.23 -2.45 -9.55
CA ASP A 134 15.99 -3.37 -10.40
C ASP A 134 17.26 -3.90 -9.68
N ASP A 135 17.98 -3.01 -8.97
CA ASP A 135 19.12 -3.40 -8.14
C ASP A 135 18.73 -4.39 -7.03
N TYR A 136 17.56 -4.18 -6.40
CA TYR A 136 17.03 -5.09 -5.38
C TYR A 136 16.67 -6.45 -5.96
N ILE A 137 15.96 -6.48 -7.09
CA ILE A 137 15.61 -7.73 -7.78
C ILE A 137 16.87 -8.49 -8.17
N ALA A 138 17.86 -7.80 -8.75
CA ALA A 138 19.13 -8.41 -9.15
C ALA A 138 19.91 -8.97 -7.94
N ALA A 139 19.87 -8.29 -6.80
CA ALA A 139 20.57 -8.69 -5.58
C ALA A 139 19.90 -9.86 -4.85
N THR A 140 18.58 -9.97 -4.90
CA THR A 140 17.78 -10.95 -4.13
C THR A 140 17.30 -12.12 -4.96
N GLY A 141 17.23 -11.98 -6.29
CA GLY A 141 16.61 -12.94 -7.20
C GLY A 141 15.07 -12.95 -7.14
N ASN A 142 14.44 -12.01 -6.46
CA ASN A 142 12.97 -11.92 -6.33
C ASN A 142 12.34 -11.28 -7.57
N HIS A 143 12.32 -12.01 -8.70
CA HIS A 143 11.80 -11.52 -9.98
C HIS A 143 10.27 -11.31 -9.99
N GLY A 144 9.57 -11.83 -9.01
CA GLY A 144 8.11 -11.66 -8.86
C GLY A 144 7.70 -10.49 -7.98
N ALA A 145 8.66 -9.75 -7.42
CA ALA A 145 8.37 -8.67 -6.49
C ALA A 145 7.61 -7.51 -7.14
N GLU A 146 6.61 -6.99 -6.44
CA GLU A 146 5.77 -5.87 -6.86
C GLU A 146 5.78 -4.75 -5.82
N ARG A 147 5.92 -3.48 -6.25
CA ARG A 147 6.07 -2.33 -5.34
C ARG A 147 4.82 -1.97 -4.56
N ASP A 148 3.66 -2.44 -5.02
CA ASP A 148 2.35 -2.29 -4.41
C ASP A 148 1.94 -3.47 -3.52
N GLN A 149 2.82 -4.47 -3.36
CA GLN A 149 2.71 -5.51 -2.34
C GLN A 149 3.49 -5.11 -1.10
N PHE A 150 2.87 -5.29 0.08
CA PHE A 150 3.44 -4.81 1.34
C PHE A 150 4.67 -5.62 1.75
N ASP A 151 4.63 -6.94 1.62
CA ASP A 151 5.73 -7.87 1.90
C ASP A 151 6.98 -7.55 1.08
N ASP A 152 6.83 -7.34 -0.23
CA ASP A 152 7.92 -6.97 -1.12
C ASP A 152 8.49 -5.58 -0.79
N ALA A 153 7.63 -4.64 -0.44
CA ALA A 153 8.05 -3.28 -0.11
C ALA A 153 8.82 -3.20 1.21
N VAL A 154 8.42 -3.95 2.26
CA VAL A 154 9.17 -4.00 3.52
C VAL A 154 10.49 -4.73 3.35
N ASP A 155 10.54 -5.79 2.53
CA ASP A 155 11.77 -6.52 2.22
C ASP A 155 12.75 -5.63 1.45
N PHE A 156 12.27 -4.88 0.44
CA PHE A 156 13.06 -3.87 -0.26
C PHE A 156 13.67 -2.83 0.69
N ILE A 157 12.88 -2.28 1.61
CA ILE A 157 13.38 -1.29 2.58
C ILE A 157 14.45 -1.91 3.46
N GLY A 158 14.24 -3.14 3.94
CA GLY A 158 15.22 -3.88 4.73
C GLY A 158 16.53 -4.10 3.97
N TRP A 159 16.45 -4.52 2.71
CA TRP A 159 17.61 -4.65 1.82
C TRP A 159 18.33 -3.30 1.66
N TYR A 160 17.61 -2.21 1.36
CA TYR A 160 18.20 -0.90 1.12
C TYR A 160 18.93 -0.36 2.35
N VAL A 161 18.36 -0.51 3.55
CA VAL A 161 18.99 -0.18 4.83
C VAL A 161 20.26 -1.00 5.05
N SER A 162 20.23 -2.30 4.72
CA SER A 162 21.42 -3.17 4.77
C SER A 162 22.51 -2.72 3.80
N GLU A 163 22.15 -2.31 2.58
CA GLU A 163 23.08 -1.76 1.61
C GLU A 163 23.69 -0.43 2.08
N THR A 164 22.88 0.41 2.73
CA THR A 164 23.37 1.66 3.34
C THR A 164 24.38 1.37 4.46
N ALA A 165 24.12 0.39 5.30
CA ALA A 165 25.06 -0.03 6.34
C ALA A 165 26.37 -0.55 5.73
N ARG A 166 26.28 -1.36 4.69
CA ARG A 166 27.44 -1.93 4.01
C ARG A 166 28.26 -0.89 3.25
N ARG A 167 27.62 0.02 2.51
CA ARG A 167 28.29 0.99 1.63
C ARG A 167 28.76 2.25 2.35
N ASN A 168 27.97 2.71 3.31
CA ASN A 168 28.17 4.01 3.97
C ASN A 168 28.51 3.91 5.46
N GLY A 169 28.57 2.70 6.04
CA GLY A 169 28.89 2.49 7.44
C GLY A 169 27.83 2.97 8.43
N VAL A 170 26.60 3.21 7.99
CA VAL A 170 25.50 3.66 8.85
C VAL A 170 24.93 2.47 9.61
N ALA A 171 24.85 2.56 10.93
CA ALA A 171 24.25 1.49 11.73
C ALA A 171 22.79 1.24 11.33
N LYS A 172 22.37 -0.04 11.25
CA LYS A 172 21.01 -0.43 10.81
C LYS A 172 19.89 0.08 11.73
N HIS A 173 20.22 0.48 12.96
CA HIS A 173 19.26 1.07 13.92
C HIS A 173 19.27 2.59 13.93
N ASP A 174 20.16 3.24 13.17
CA ASP A 174 20.23 4.71 13.05
C ASP A 174 19.21 5.22 12.03
N VAL A 175 17.96 5.36 12.49
CA VAL A 175 16.81 5.75 11.64
C VAL A 175 17.07 7.07 10.91
N TYR A 176 17.71 8.03 11.59
CA TYR A 176 17.94 9.36 11.02
C TYR A 176 18.86 9.32 9.80
N HIS A 177 20.03 8.72 9.91
CA HIS A 177 20.97 8.64 8.79
C HIS A 177 20.53 7.63 7.73
N GLN A 178 19.86 6.54 8.13
CA GLN A 178 19.28 5.60 7.20
C GLN A 178 18.23 6.27 6.31
N TYR A 179 17.34 7.09 6.87
CA TYR A 179 16.35 7.82 6.08
C TYR A 179 16.98 8.89 5.16
N LEU A 180 18.02 9.60 5.64
CA LEU A 180 18.78 10.51 4.78
C LEU A 180 19.38 9.80 3.56
N ALA A 181 19.95 8.61 3.77
CA ALA A 181 20.52 7.79 2.69
C ALA A 181 19.42 7.23 1.77
N TYR A 182 18.27 6.87 2.33
CA TYR A 182 17.11 6.40 1.57
C TYR A 182 16.64 7.44 0.56
N HIS A 183 16.52 8.68 1.00
CA HIS A 183 16.05 9.79 0.17
C HIS A 183 17.12 10.30 -0.83
N GLU A 184 18.38 10.43 -0.39
CA GLU A 184 19.46 10.99 -1.23
C GLU A 184 20.06 9.98 -2.21
N GLY A 185 19.79 8.69 -2.00
CA GLY A 185 20.52 7.60 -2.60
C GLY A 185 21.92 7.43 -1.98
N GLN A 186 22.53 6.26 -2.19
CA GLN A 186 23.81 5.88 -1.61
C GLN A 186 24.93 6.90 -1.93
N GLY A 187 25.00 7.35 -3.19
CA GLY A 187 26.01 8.30 -3.65
C GLY A 187 25.78 9.73 -3.14
N GLY A 188 24.52 10.17 -3.07
CA GLY A 188 24.17 11.48 -2.51
C GLY A 188 24.48 11.57 -1.02
N PHE A 189 24.15 10.50 -0.28
CA PHE A 189 24.46 10.42 1.13
C PHE A 189 25.98 10.45 1.40
N ALA A 190 26.76 9.66 0.65
CA ALA A 190 28.23 9.64 0.77
C ALA A 190 28.84 11.04 0.54
N LYS A 191 28.28 11.80 -0.41
CA LYS A 191 28.68 13.20 -0.69
C LYS A 191 28.12 14.21 0.31
N ARG A 192 27.27 13.76 1.25
CA ARG A 192 26.58 14.57 2.26
C ARG A 192 25.71 15.69 1.66
N SER A 193 25.10 15.45 0.49
CA SER A 193 24.25 16.43 -0.23
C SER A 193 23.05 16.89 0.61
N TYR A 194 22.58 16.06 1.55
CA TYR A 194 21.53 16.39 2.50
C TYR A 194 21.82 17.60 3.39
N ARG A 195 23.10 17.96 3.61
CA ARG A 195 23.49 19.11 4.44
C ARG A 195 22.94 20.43 3.89
N ASN A 196 22.75 20.51 2.58
CA ASN A 196 22.18 21.68 1.91
C ASN A 196 20.64 21.63 1.82
N LYS A 197 20.00 20.66 2.50
CA LYS A 197 18.56 20.42 2.50
C LYS A 197 18.00 20.38 3.93
N PRO A 198 17.86 21.55 4.62
CA PRO A 198 17.35 21.56 6.00
C PRO A 198 15.99 20.87 6.16
N TRP A 199 15.13 20.97 5.15
CA TRP A 199 13.84 20.30 5.12
C TRP A 199 13.98 18.77 5.17
N LEU A 200 14.99 18.19 4.50
CA LEU A 200 15.21 16.75 4.50
C LEU A 200 15.73 16.28 5.87
N MET A 201 16.62 17.05 6.49
CA MET A 201 17.09 16.77 7.84
C MET A 201 15.96 16.82 8.86
N GLU A 202 15.01 17.76 8.73
CA GLU A 202 13.82 17.78 9.59
C GLU A 202 12.89 16.59 9.30
N ARG A 203 12.72 16.21 8.03
CA ARG A 203 11.96 15.02 7.66
C ARG A 203 12.56 13.75 8.28
N ALA A 204 13.89 13.59 8.23
CA ALA A 204 14.58 12.46 8.86
C ALA A 204 14.37 12.41 10.38
N ARG A 205 14.30 13.57 11.06
CA ARG A 205 13.95 13.63 12.49
C ARG A 205 12.50 13.19 12.73
N GLN A 206 11.55 13.57 11.83
CA GLN A 206 10.15 13.13 11.91
C GLN A 206 10.05 11.62 11.80
N VAL A 207 10.73 11.00 10.82
CA VAL A 207 10.78 9.54 10.66
C VAL A 207 11.37 8.86 11.90
N SER A 208 12.43 9.43 12.47
CA SER A 208 13.02 8.90 13.71
C SER A 208 12.04 8.95 14.89
N ARG A 209 11.28 10.04 15.02
CA ARG A 209 10.23 10.16 16.05
C ARG A 209 9.10 9.15 15.82
N GLN A 210 8.69 8.95 14.55
CA GLN A 210 7.66 7.97 14.22
C GLN A 210 8.12 6.55 14.54
N ALA A 211 9.36 6.18 14.18
CA ALA A 211 9.93 4.87 14.53
C ALA A 211 9.97 4.65 16.05
N ALA A 212 10.30 5.69 16.82
CA ALA A 212 10.29 5.61 18.29
C ALA A 212 8.87 5.40 18.84
N ARG A 213 7.84 6.08 18.27
CA ARG A 213 6.44 5.86 18.63
C ARG A 213 6.00 4.42 18.34
N TYR A 214 6.26 3.93 17.13
CA TYR A 214 5.94 2.57 16.75
C TYR A 214 6.62 1.52 17.65
N ARG A 215 7.89 1.74 18.00
CA ARG A 215 8.59 0.86 18.96
C ARG A 215 7.88 0.79 20.30
N ALA A 216 7.45 1.93 20.84
CA ALA A 216 6.74 1.98 22.12
C ALA A 216 5.36 1.31 22.05
N GLN A 217 4.66 1.41 20.91
CA GLN A 217 3.37 0.77 20.69
C GLN A 217 3.51 -0.73 20.53
N LEU A 218 4.44 -1.20 19.70
CA LEU A 218 4.71 -2.62 19.48
C LEU A 218 5.08 -3.37 20.78
N GLY A 219 5.80 -2.72 21.70
CA GLY A 219 6.08 -3.31 23.01
C GLY A 219 4.83 -3.71 23.79
N ARG A 220 3.63 -3.21 23.42
CA ARG A 220 2.34 -3.57 24.03
C ARG A 220 1.57 -4.63 23.25
N CYS A 221 1.63 -4.64 21.93
CA CYS A 221 0.80 -5.50 21.07
C CYS A 221 1.58 -6.60 20.34
N GLU A 222 2.90 -6.55 20.27
CA GLU A 222 3.71 -7.54 19.56
C GLU A 222 3.51 -8.99 20.09
N PRO A 223 3.49 -9.25 21.41
CA PRO A 223 3.25 -10.61 21.90
C PRO A 223 1.93 -11.25 21.41
N PRO A 224 0.76 -10.54 21.45
CA PRO A 224 -0.48 -11.05 20.85
C PRO A 224 -0.40 -11.24 19.34
N LEU A 225 0.29 -10.35 18.60
CA LEU A 225 0.45 -10.46 17.15
C LEU A 225 1.35 -11.64 16.77
N ALA A 226 2.45 -11.84 17.47
CA ALA A 226 3.34 -12.98 17.27
C ALA A 226 2.64 -14.33 17.54
N ALA A 227 1.72 -14.38 18.50
CA ALA A 227 0.96 -15.58 18.81
C ALA A 227 -0.02 -15.98 17.68
N ARG A 228 -0.59 -15.01 16.96
CA ARG A 228 -1.48 -15.28 15.79
C ARG A 228 -0.75 -15.96 14.62
N ARG A 229 0.55 -15.71 14.48
CA ARG A 229 1.40 -16.33 13.46
C ARG A 229 1.56 -17.85 13.58
N LEU A 230 1.28 -18.42 14.75
CA LEU A 230 1.49 -19.85 15.06
C LEU A 230 0.22 -20.70 14.86
N ILE A 231 -0.88 -20.11 14.42
CA ILE A 231 -2.17 -20.76 14.15
C ILE A 231 -2.42 -20.85 12.65
#